data_6cda2ad0308c9b6a5978768c1988ab7b
#
_entry.id   6cda2ad0308c9b6a5978768c1988ab7b
#
_cell.length_a   1.000
_cell.length_b   1.000
_cell.length_c   1.000
_cell.angle_alpha   90.00
_cell.angle_beta   90.00
_cell.angle_gamma   90.00
#
_symmetry.space_group_name_H-M   'P 1'
#
loop_
_entity.id
_entity.type
_entity.pdbx_description
1 polymer ?
#
loop_
_entity_poly.entity_id
_entity_poly.type
_entity_poly.pdbx_seq_one_letter_code
_entity_poly.pdbx_strand_id
1 'polypeptide(L)'
;MPGYFVSTPRSRSPTKFILPDLLVYCGKPALTDEHQDTITNPKVVIEILSPSTRDYDYGEKFWLYRRLPSFEEYLLVSQSEPCVEVFRLTPEREWLLATYQGLEAVVPVPSLGISIPLAGIYEE
;
A
#
# COMPACT_ATOMS: atom_id res chain seq x y z
N MET A 1 -17.90 14.35 0.58
CA MET A 1 -16.52 13.83 0.47
C MET A 1 -16.53 12.34 0.60
N PRO A 2 -15.91 11.64 -0.32
CA PRO A 2 -15.85 10.19 -0.19
C PRO A 2 -15.00 9.81 1.02
N GLY A 3 -15.44 8.81 1.75
CA GLY A 3 -14.64 8.25 2.82
C GLY A 3 -13.58 7.32 2.29
N TYR A 4 -12.63 6.96 3.13
CA TYR A 4 -11.65 5.95 2.82
C TYR A 4 -12.02 4.67 3.54
N PHE A 5 -11.83 3.55 2.87
CA PHE A 5 -12.08 2.24 3.43
C PHE A 5 -10.77 1.48 3.50
N VAL A 6 -10.60 0.73 4.57
CA VAL A 6 -9.41 -0.09 4.79
C VAL A 6 -9.85 -1.54 4.81
N SER A 7 -9.13 -2.38 4.10
CA SER A 7 -9.52 -3.76 3.95
C SER A 7 -8.29 -4.65 3.72
N THR A 8 -8.43 -5.93 4.03
CA THR A 8 -7.40 -6.93 3.75
C THR A 8 -7.80 -7.93 2.66
N PRO A 9 -8.89 -7.73 1.91
CA PRO A 9 -9.24 -8.68 0.87
C PRO A 9 -8.24 -8.63 -0.29
N ARG A 10 -8.39 -9.58 -1.19
CA ARG A 10 -7.53 -9.67 -2.35
C ARG A 10 -7.66 -8.44 -3.24
N SER A 11 -6.54 -8.04 -3.84
CA SER A 11 -6.52 -7.07 -4.90
C SER A 11 -6.12 -7.76 -6.19
N ARG A 12 -6.63 -7.28 -7.30
CA ARG A 12 -6.33 -7.87 -8.59
C ARG A 12 -5.55 -6.92 -9.46
N SER A 13 -4.40 -7.39 -9.97
CA SER A 13 -3.72 -6.74 -11.08
C SER A 13 -4.33 -7.25 -12.38
N PRO A 14 -4.04 -6.62 -13.53
CA PRO A 14 -4.60 -7.08 -14.81
C PRO A 14 -4.26 -8.52 -15.18
N THR A 15 -3.22 -9.11 -14.60
CA THR A 15 -2.75 -10.43 -15.01
C THR A 15 -2.87 -11.51 -13.97
N LYS A 16 -3.03 -11.16 -12.69
CA LYS A 16 -3.20 -12.18 -11.65
C LYS A 16 -3.69 -11.56 -10.35
N PHE A 17 -4.12 -12.43 -9.44
CA PHE A 17 -4.54 -12.03 -8.10
C PHE A 17 -3.32 -11.96 -7.19
N ILE A 18 -3.31 -10.97 -6.30
CA ILE A 18 -2.30 -10.82 -5.27
C ILE A 18 -3.00 -10.51 -3.95
N LEU A 19 -2.33 -10.86 -2.84
CA LEU A 19 -2.90 -10.71 -1.50
C LEU A 19 -2.07 -9.69 -0.72
N PRO A 20 -2.54 -8.43 -0.64
CA PRO A 20 -1.86 -7.43 0.17
C PRO A 20 -2.19 -7.62 1.64
N ASP A 21 -1.33 -7.12 2.53
CA ASP A 21 -1.62 -7.12 3.95
C ASP A 21 -2.72 -6.13 4.29
N LEU A 22 -2.72 -4.97 3.64
CA LEU A 22 -3.71 -3.94 3.89
C LEU A 22 -3.96 -3.12 2.64
N LEU A 23 -5.22 -2.83 2.38
CA LEU A 23 -5.63 -1.97 1.25
C LEU A 23 -6.40 -0.77 1.77
N VAL A 24 -6.20 0.37 1.12
CA VAL A 24 -7.04 1.55 1.33
C VAL A 24 -7.56 1.98 -0.04
N TYR A 25 -8.86 2.18 -0.14
CA TYR A 25 -9.49 2.63 -1.38
C TYR A 25 -10.44 3.79 -1.08
N CYS A 26 -10.67 4.62 -2.09
CA CYS A 26 -11.53 5.79 -1.95
C CYS A 26 -12.92 5.44 -2.46
N GLY A 27 -13.93 5.72 -1.64
CA GLY A 27 -15.31 5.41 -2.01
C GLY A 27 -15.61 3.92 -1.91
N LYS A 28 -16.47 3.42 -2.78
CA LYS A 28 -16.81 2.00 -2.80
C LYS A 28 -15.71 1.20 -3.48
N PRO A 29 -15.38 0.02 -2.96
CA PRO A 29 -14.44 -0.85 -3.67
C PRO A 29 -15.06 -1.34 -4.97
N ALA A 30 -14.23 -1.42 -6.01
CA ALA A 30 -14.62 -2.05 -7.26
C ALA A 30 -14.25 -3.52 -7.19
N LEU A 31 -15.24 -4.37 -7.32
CA LEU A 31 -15.09 -5.82 -7.20
C LEU A 31 -15.21 -6.45 -8.58
N THR A 32 -14.40 -7.47 -8.84
CA THR A 32 -14.30 -8.04 -10.19
C THR A 32 -14.98 -9.37 -10.37
N ASP A 33 -15.31 -10.06 -9.29
CA ASP A 33 -15.84 -11.41 -9.44
C ASP A 33 -17.15 -11.59 -8.70
N GLU A 34 -17.81 -12.72 -8.95
CA GLU A 34 -19.08 -13.02 -8.34
C GLU A 34 -18.98 -13.29 -6.85
N HIS A 35 -17.78 -13.56 -6.35
CA HIS A 35 -17.54 -13.74 -4.93
C HIS A 35 -17.41 -12.41 -4.20
N GLN A 36 -17.15 -11.33 -4.94
CA GLN A 36 -17.06 -9.98 -4.41
C GLN A 36 -16.00 -9.82 -3.34
N ASP A 37 -14.89 -10.55 -3.47
CA ASP A 37 -13.77 -10.46 -2.53
C ASP A 37 -12.50 -9.93 -3.15
N THR A 38 -12.53 -9.52 -4.42
CA THR A 38 -11.36 -9.00 -5.13
C THR A 38 -11.57 -7.53 -5.44
N ILE A 39 -10.65 -6.71 -4.96
CA ILE A 39 -10.71 -5.26 -5.12
C ILE A 39 -9.75 -4.83 -6.22
N THR A 40 -10.22 -3.99 -7.15
CA THR A 40 -9.43 -3.54 -8.29
C THR A 40 -9.11 -2.04 -8.26
N ASN A 41 -9.53 -1.33 -7.21
CA ASN A 41 -9.32 0.11 -7.13
C ASN A 41 -8.65 0.54 -5.81
N PRO A 42 -7.58 -0.13 -5.36
CA PRO A 42 -6.88 0.34 -4.18
C PRO A 42 -6.17 1.65 -4.48
N LYS A 43 -6.17 2.55 -3.51
CA LYS A 43 -5.46 3.82 -3.62
C LYS A 43 -4.10 3.72 -2.93
N VAL A 44 -4.06 3.08 -1.78
CA VAL A 44 -2.84 2.85 -1.01
C VAL A 44 -2.78 1.38 -0.65
N VAL A 45 -1.62 0.78 -0.83
CA VAL A 45 -1.37 -0.61 -0.45
C VAL A 45 -0.27 -0.61 0.60
N ILE A 46 -0.47 -1.37 1.67
CA ILE A 46 0.51 -1.50 2.75
C ILE A 46 0.89 -2.96 2.87
N GLU A 47 2.19 -3.23 2.84
CA GLU A 47 2.73 -4.58 2.97
C GLU A 47 3.69 -4.63 4.13
N ILE A 48 3.61 -5.70 4.90
CA ILE A 48 4.57 -5.95 5.98
C ILE A 48 5.63 -6.86 5.42
N LEU A 49 6.87 -6.36 5.40
CA LEU A 49 7.99 -7.09 4.81
C LEU A 49 8.48 -8.18 5.75
N SER A 50 8.71 -9.35 5.19
CA SER A 50 9.43 -10.42 5.89
C SER A 50 10.68 -10.76 5.07
N PRO A 51 11.68 -11.43 5.68
CA PRO A 51 12.86 -11.83 4.92
C PRO A 51 12.54 -12.69 3.69
N SER A 52 11.47 -13.50 3.77
CA SER A 52 11.12 -14.39 2.67
C SER A 52 10.35 -13.73 1.55
N THR A 53 9.71 -12.58 1.80
CA THR A 53 8.88 -11.93 0.79
C THR A 53 9.42 -10.59 0.31
N ARG A 54 10.53 -10.10 0.92
CA ARG A 54 11.03 -8.77 0.64
C ARG A 54 11.26 -8.49 -0.84
N ASP A 55 11.99 -9.38 -1.52
CA ASP A 55 12.30 -9.17 -2.93
C ASP A 55 11.05 -9.16 -3.80
N TYR A 56 10.11 -10.05 -3.50
CA TYR A 56 8.85 -10.10 -4.22
C TYR A 56 8.04 -8.81 -4.00
N ASP A 57 7.97 -8.33 -2.76
CA ASP A 57 7.21 -7.13 -2.44
C ASP A 57 7.79 -5.89 -3.11
N TYR A 58 9.12 -5.76 -3.16
CA TYR A 58 9.76 -4.63 -3.84
C TYR A 58 9.70 -4.73 -5.36
N GLY A 59 9.76 -5.94 -5.88
CA GLY A 59 9.86 -6.16 -7.32
C GLY A 59 8.54 -6.46 -7.99
N GLU A 60 8.21 -7.73 -8.12
CA GLU A 60 7.08 -8.18 -8.93
C GLU A 60 5.74 -7.65 -8.42
N LYS A 61 5.54 -7.69 -7.10
CA LYS A 61 4.27 -7.27 -6.51
C LYS A 61 4.01 -5.79 -6.74
N PHE A 62 5.02 -4.96 -6.54
CA PHE A 62 4.90 -3.53 -6.81
C PHE A 62 4.60 -3.28 -8.29
N TRP A 63 5.29 -3.98 -9.18
CA TRP A 63 5.07 -3.85 -10.61
C TRP A 63 3.62 -4.19 -10.98
N LEU A 64 3.05 -5.21 -10.36
CA LEU A 64 1.67 -5.60 -10.60
C LEU A 64 0.68 -4.54 -10.11
N TYR A 65 0.91 -3.99 -8.91
CA TYR A 65 0.03 -2.95 -8.38
C TYR A 65 0.06 -1.68 -9.24
N ARG A 66 1.22 -1.34 -9.80
CA ARG A 66 1.34 -0.14 -10.62
C ARG A 66 0.47 -0.17 -11.87
N ARG A 67 -0.03 -1.32 -12.24
CA ARG A 67 -0.92 -1.45 -13.39
C ARG A 67 -2.36 -1.09 -13.06
N LEU A 68 -2.69 -0.87 -11.81
CA LEU A 68 -4.01 -0.47 -11.38
C LEU A 68 -4.11 1.06 -11.42
N PRO A 69 -5.08 1.62 -12.17
CA PRO A 69 -5.14 3.08 -12.35
C PRO A 69 -5.34 3.88 -11.07
N SER A 70 -5.95 3.29 -10.06
CA SER A 70 -6.24 3.98 -8.79
C SER A 70 -5.05 4.02 -7.84
N PHE A 71 -4.02 3.21 -8.08
CA PHE A 71 -2.92 3.01 -7.14
C PHE A 71 -1.99 4.23 -7.12
N GLU A 72 -1.77 4.81 -5.93
CA GLU A 72 -0.99 6.02 -5.77
C GLU A 72 0.17 5.92 -4.78
N GLU A 73 0.04 5.08 -3.76
CA GLU A 73 1.08 4.94 -2.75
C GLU A 73 1.24 3.50 -2.30
N TYR A 74 2.50 3.11 -2.11
CA TYR A 74 2.86 1.77 -1.68
C TYR A 74 3.76 1.89 -0.45
N LEU A 75 3.27 1.42 0.70
CA LEU A 75 3.99 1.47 1.96
C LEU A 75 4.53 0.09 2.30
N LEU A 76 5.82 0.00 2.52
CA LEU A 76 6.51 -1.24 2.87
C LEU A 76 7.03 -1.10 4.30
N VAL A 77 6.42 -1.82 5.22
CA VAL A 77 6.69 -1.71 6.66
C VAL A 77 7.63 -2.84 7.07
N SER A 78 8.79 -2.48 7.60
CA SER A 78 9.74 -3.48 8.08
C SER A 78 9.18 -4.21 9.29
N GLN A 79 9.40 -5.52 9.34
CA GLN A 79 8.97 -6.34 10.46
C GLN A 79 9.98 -6.33 11.59
N SER A 80 11.25 -6.01 11.30
CA SER A 80 12.34 -6.20 12.25
C SER A 80 12.83 -4.90 12.90
N GLU A 81 12.50 -3.74 12.35
CA GLU A 81 12.98 -2.46 12.87
C GLU A 81 12.00 -1.34 12.49
N PRO A 82 12.03 -0.20 13.22
CA PRO A 82 11.17 0.94 12.86
C PRO A 82 11.64 1.57 11.55
N CYS A 83 11.09 1.10 10.45
CA CYS A 83 11.45 1.58 9.12
C CYS A 83 10.27 1.35 8.18
N VAL A 84 9.88 2.41 7.48
CA VAL A 84 8.85 2.33 6.45
C VAL A 84 9.39 2.97 5.19
N GLU A 85 9.31 2.24 4.09
CA GLU A 85 9.65 2.78 2.79
C GLU A 85 8.37 3.01 1.99
N VAL A 86 8.32 4.12 1.27
CA VAL A 86 7.12 4.51 0.55
C VAL A 86 7.47 4.84 -0.88
N PHE A 87 6.75 4.22 -1.82
CA PHE A 87 6.77 4.64 -3.21
C PHE A 87 5.54 5.49 -3.45
N ARG A 88 5.73 6.71 -3.94
CA ARG A 88 4.63 7.65 -4.25
C ARG A 88 4.62 7.98 -5.72
N LEU A 89 3.42 7.98 -6.29
CA LEU A 89 3.22 8.39 -7.67
C LEU A 89 3.16 9.92 -7.73
N THR A 90 3.99 10.51 -8.58
CA THR A 90 4.00 11.96 -8.77
C THR A 90 2.96 12.37 -9.82
N PRO A 91 2.63 13.69 -9.90
CA PRO A 91 1.77 14.17 -10.97
C PRO A 91 2.29 13.86 -12.37
N GLU A 92 3.62 13.75 -12.50
CA GLU A 92 4.26 13.38 -13.76
C GLU A 92 4.26 11.89 -14.04
N ARG A 93 3.60 11.10 -13.18
CA ARG A 93 3.48 9.65 -13.30
C ARG A 93 4.81 8.92 -13.07
N GLU A 94 5.65 9.49 -12.23
CA GLU A 94 6.88 8.84 -11.79
C GLU A 94 6.72 8.36 -10.34
N TRP A 95 7.46 7.31 -9.99
CA TRP A 95 7.41 6.76 -8.64
C TRP A 95 8.65 7.18 -7.87
N LEU A 96 8.45 7.89 -6.76
CA LEU A 96 9.53 8.34 -5.88
C LEU A 96 9.56 7.48 -4.63
N LEU A 97 10.76 7.06 -4.25
CA LEU A 97 10.97 6.30 -3.02
C LEU A 97 11.43 7.24 -1.91
N ALA A 98 10.77 7.14 -0.75
CA ALA A 98 11.18 7.84 0.46
C ALA A 98 11.28 6.83 1.59
N THR A 99 12.25 7.03 2.49
CA THR A 99 12.48 6.14 3.61
C THR A 99 12.33 6.90 4.92
N TYR A 100 11.61 6.30 5.86
CA TYR A 100 11.35 6.87 7.19
C TYR A 100 11.84 5.88 8.23
N GLN A 101 12.74 6.31 9.10
CA GLN A 101 13.37 5.44 10.10
C GLN A 101 13.30 6.07 11.49
N GLY A 102 13.15 5.21 12.51
CA GLY A 102 13.13 5.63 13.90
C GLY A 102 11.73 5.87 14.41
N LEU A 103 11.55 5.69 15.72
CA LEU A 103 10.23 5.80 16.34
C LEU A 103 9.67 7.22 16.31
N GLU A 104 10.52 8.23 16.21
CA GLU A 104 10.06 9.62 16.15
C GLU A 104 9.72 10.07 14.73
N ALA A 105 9.97 9.24 13.73
CA ALA A 105 9.65 9.58 12.35
C ALA A 105 8.14 9.51 12.11
N VAL A 106 7.67 10.30 11.16
CA VAL A 106 6.26 10.35 10.77
C VAL A 106 6.18 10.17 9.27
N VAL A 107 5.34 9.23 8.82
CA VAL A 107 5.15 8.95 7.41
C VAL A 107 3.95 9.74 6.89
N PRO A 108 4.16 10.71 6.02
CA PRO A 108 3.02 11.37 5.39
C PRO A 108 2.41 10.46 4.32
N VAL A 109 1.09 10.44 4.24
CA VAL A 109 0.35 9.71 3.21
C VAL A 109 -0.55 10.71 2.50
N PRO A 110 0.01 11.51 1.59
CA PRO A 110 -0.74 12.62 0.97
C PRO A 110 -2.01 12.19 0.25
N SER A 111 -2.03 11.02 -0.35
CA SER A 111 -3.23 10.58 -1.06
C SER A 111 -4.40 10.33 -0.12
N LEU A 112 -4.17 10.17 1.17
CA LEU A 112 -5.22 10.03 2.17
C LEU A 112 -5.36 11.30 3.04
N GLY A 113 -4.46 12.26 2.90
CA GLY A 113 -4.46 13.46 3.72
C GLY A 113 -4.12 13.22 5.19
N ILE A 114 -3.35 12.18 5.48
CA ILE A 114 -2.99 11.81 6.85
C ILE A 114 -1.49 11.64 7.00
N SER A 115 -1.03 11.53 8.25
CA SER A 115 0.34 11.17 8.57
C SER A 115 0.31 10.09 9.65
N ILE A 116 1.22 9.13 9.54
CA ILE A 116 1.26 7.99 10.45
C ILE A 116 2.59 8.01 11.21
N PRO A 117 2.57 8.19 12.54
CA PRO A 117 3.82 8.12 13.30
C PRO A 117 4.29 6.68 13.39
N LEU A 118 5.61 6.47 13.21
CA LEU A 118 6.17 5.13 13.32
C LEU A 118 5.95 4.53 14.71
N ALA A 119 5.98 5.36 15.75
CA ALA A 119 5.70 4.88 17.10
C ALA A 119 4.34 4.18 17.20
N GLY A 120 3.36 4.65 16.44
CA GLY A 120 2.03 4.02 16.43
C GLY A 120 2.00 2.68 15.70
N ILE A 121 2.95 2.47 14.78
CA ILE A 121 3.03 1.20 14.04
C ILE A 121 3.75 0.14 14.87
N TYR A 122 4.82 0.53 15.56
CA TYR A 122 5.73 -0.39 16.23
C TYR A 122 5.53 -0.47 17.75
N GLU A 123 4.59 0.27 18.28
CA GLU A 123 4.29 0.22 19.70
C GLU A 123 3.56 -1.07 20.05
N GLU A 124 3.93 -1.63 21.19
CA GLU A 124 3.28 -2.84 21.68
C GLU A 124 2.24 -2.51 22.73
#